data_88206381b29d6f54f804ca5d2b75d9e8
#
_entry.id   88206381b29d6f54f804ca5d2b75d9e8
#
_cell.length_a   1.000
_cell.length_b   1.000
_cell.length_c   1.000
_cell.angle_alpha   90.00
_cell.angle_beta   90.00
_cell.angle_gamma   90.00
#
_symmetry.space_group_name_H-M   'P 1'
#
loop_
_entity.id
_entity.type
_entity.pdbx_description
1 polymer ?
#
loop_
_entity_poly.entity_id
_entity_poly.type
_entity_poly.pdbx_seq_one_letter_code
_entity_poly.pdbx_strand_id
1 'polypeptide(L)'
;RINSIPDEKLWAEHFKRKEKLMSLIKKNVTERYKRSGYSYEDINDVVNKLNPNALTIGFARRFATYKRATLLFRDIERLTQLLNQENRPVQLVFAGKAHPADVEGQNLIKQIHEISLMPQFKGKIFILENYNIGMARYLVSGVDVWLNNPRRPMEASGTSGEKASVNGVVNFSVLDGWWAEGYDTTNGWAIGTETDYDSYEIQDNSDSDSIYSTLENKIIPTYYKQNDKGYSKDWVRYMKNSIMSTGGRYSTSRMLVDYMDRIYMPLCNMYNKNFKNLDNVNDFVKWKKSAKERWNQIEITQDHNIDNVKLNAGDIIEVKCKVQLPNFNPENVSVQVYYGQILDTGIVNNVCVTEMKQVEANDEEKVYTYSAKIKLTTGGNFGYTFRVIPKHEMLLYSENMNLVKWMTR
;
A
#
# COMPACT_ATOMS: atom_id res chain seq x y z
N ARG A 1 12.98 15.97 11.49
CA ARG A 1 12.73 16.31 12.91
C ARG A 1 12.51 15.07 13.79
N ILE A 2 11.85 13.99 13.34
CA ILE A 2 11.62 12.78 14.16
C ILE A 2 12.95 12.17 14.65
N ASN A 3 13.97 12.12 13.80
CA ASN A 3 15.29 11.59 14.17
C ASN A 3 15.99 12.37 15.30
N SER A 4 15.64 13.64 15.50
CA SER A 4 16.19 14.45 16.60
C SER A 4 15.52 14.20 17.95
N ILE A 5 14.40 13.45 17.99
CA ILE A 5 13.74 13.07 19.24
C ILE A 5 14.54 11.95 19.90
N PRO A 6 14.97 12.09 21.17
CA PRO A 6 15.64 11.00 21.89
C PRO A 6 14.76 9.73 21.93
N ASP A 7 15.36 8.56 21.73
CA ASP A 7 14.66 7.28 21.71
C ASP A 7 13.86 7.02 22.99
N GLU A 8 14.47 7.29 24.12
CA GLU A 8 13.85 7.15 25.43
C GLU A 8 12.59 8.01 25.58
N LYS A 9 12.60 9.23 25.04
CA LYS A 9 11.45 10.12 25.07
C LYS A 9 10.29 9.60 24.21
N LEU A 10 10.61 9.10 23.02
CA LEU A 10 9.58 8.53 22.13
C LEU A 10 8.97 7.26 22.73
N TRP A 11 9.82 6.38 23.28
CA TRP A 11 9.37 5.18 23.97
C TRP A 11 8.48 5.48 25.16
N ALA A 12 8.89 6.41 26.04
CA ALA A 12 8.12 6.80 27.21
C ALA A 12 6.75 7.40 26.86
N GLU A 13 6.68 8.17 25.77
CA GLU A 13 5.39 8.72 25.30
C GLU A 13 4.48 7.63 24.73
N HIS A 14 5.03 6.68 23.99
CA HIS A 14 4.28 5.51 23.53
C HIS A 14 3.77 4.67 24.71
N PHE A 15 4.61 4.42 25.70
CA PHE A 15 4.22 3.66 26.89
C PHE A 15 3.06 4.30 27.67
N LYS A 16 3.05 5.62 27.83
CA LYS A 16 1.92 6.35 28.43
C LYS A 16 0.62 6.15 27.64
N ARG A 17 0.68 6.08 26.32
CA ARG A 17 -0.50 5.81 25.47
C ARG A 17 -0.96 4.39 25.64
N LYS A 18 -0.03 3.46 25.74
CA LYS A 18 -0.30 2.06 26.02
C LYS A 18 -0.98 1.85 27.38
N GLU A 19 -0.53 2.52 28.45
CA GLU A 19 -1.19 2.49 29.76
C GLU A 19 -2.63 3.00 29.71
N LYS A 20 -2.90 4.07 28.95
CA LYS A 20 -4.26 4.55 28.71
C LYS A 20 -5.11 3.53 27.97
N LEU A 21 -4.55 2.85 26.97
CA LEU A 21 -5.21 1.75 26.28
C LEU A 21 -5.52 0.60 27.26
N MET A 22 -4.55 0.19 28.11
CA MET A 22 -4.78 -0.85 29.12
C MET A 22 -5.93 -0.50 30.06
N SER A 23 -6.01 0.76 30.49
CA SER A 23 -7.12 1.25 31.33
C SER A 23 -8.47 1.15 30.60
N LEU A 24 -8.51 1.48 29.32
CA LEU A 24 -9.70 1.32 28.48
C LEU A 24 -10.11 -0.15 28.34
N ILE A 25 -9.14 -1.04 28.05
CA ILE A 25 -9.39 -2.48 27.91
C ILE A 25 -9.94 -3.03 29.21
N LYS A 26 -9.30 -2.72 30.33
CA LYS A 26 -9.74 -3.14 31.68
C LYS A 26 -11.19 -2.74 31.93
N LYS A 27 -11.55 -1.48 31.69
CA LYS A 27 -12.91 -0.98 31.84
C LYS A 27 -13.90 -1.73 30.94
N ASN A 28 -13.61 -1.83 29.64
CA ASN A 28 -14.51 -2.44 28.66
C ASN A 28 -14.75 -3.93 28.95
N VAL A 29 -13.69 -4.68 29.25
CA VAL A 29 -13.78 -6.11 29.62
C VAL A 29 -14.56 -6.29 30.91
N THR A 30 -14.28 -5.49 31.93
CA THR A 30 -15.01 -5.55 33.21
C THR A 30 -16.52 -5.32 33.01
N GLU A 31 -16.90 -4.29 32.24
CA GLU A 31 -18.31 -3.98 31.98
C GLU A 31 -19.00 -5.10 31.18
N ARG A 32 -18.29 -5.68 30.17
CA ARG A 32 -18.81 -6.81 29.41
C ARG A 32 -19.07 -8.03 30.30
N TYR A 33 -18.08 -8.44 31.08
CA TYR A 33 -18.19 -9.62 31.94
C TYR A 33 -19.31 -9.46 32.99
N LYS A 34 -19.45 -8.26 33.58
CA LYS A 34 -20.57 -7.95 34.50
C LYS A 34 -21.92 -8.12 33.84
N ARG A 35 -22.11 -7.61 32.60
CA ARG A 35 -23.35 -7.78 31.83
C ARG A 35 -23.65 -9.24 31.49
N SER A 36 -22.60 -10.04 31.32
CA SER A 36 -22.71 -11.47 31.03
C SER A 36 -22.87 -12.35 32.27
N GLY A 37 -22.96 -11.76 33.47
CA GLY A 37 -23.23 -12.48 34.73
C GLY A 37 -22.00 -13.22 35.31
N TYR A 38 -20.79 -12.89 34.91
CA TYR A 38 -19.56 -13.47 35.45
C TYR A 38 -19.31 -12.99 36.89
N SER A 39 -18.72 -13.86 37.71
CA SER A 39 -18.32 -13.54 39.07
C SER A 39 -17.25 -12.48 39.13
N TYR A 40 -17.11 -11.81 40.28
CA TYR A 40 -16.05 -10.84 40.53
C TYR A 40 -14.64 -11.48 40.43
N GLU A 41 -14.56 -12.73 40.83
CA GLU A 41 -13.32 -13.54 40.77
C GLU A 41 -12.93 -13.81 39.31
N ASP A 42 -13.86 -14.23 38.44
CA ASP A 42 -13.63 -14.44 37.01
C ASP A 42 -13.18 -13.17 36.31
N ILE A 43 -13.80 -12.04 36.66
CA ILE A 43 -13.43 -10.75 36.08
C ILE A 43 -11.99 -10.40 36.45
N ASN A 44 -11.64 -10.54 37.75
CA ASN A 44 -10.30 -10.23 38.23
C ASN A 44 -9.23 -11.17 37.64
N ASP A 45 -9.55 -12.45 37.47
CA ASP A 45 -8.64 -13.41 36.83
C ASP A 45 -8.28 -13.00 35.38
N VAL A 46 -9.19 -12.37 34.66
CA VAL A 46 -8.92 -11.90 33.30
C VAL A 46 -8.21 -10.55 33.29
N VAL A 47 -8.72 -9.56 34.03
CA VAL A 47 -8.23 -8.18 33.93
C VAL A 47 -6.88 -7.96 34.61
N ASN A 48 -6.51 -8.78 35.58
CA ASN A 48 -5.22 -8.71 36.25
C ASN A 48 -4.08 -9.33 35.42
N LYS A 49 -4.41 -10.13 34.40
CA LYS A 49 -3.43 -10.64 33.42
C LYS A 49 -3.05 -9.61 32.36
N LEU A 50 -3.81 -8.52 32.24
CA LEU A 50 -3.50 -7.44 31.33
C LEU A 50 -2.19 -6.76 31.74
N ASN A 51 -1.18 -6.87 30.86
CA ASN A 51 0.20 -6.45 31.15
C ASN A 51 0.65 -5.33 30.22
N PRO A 52 0.91 -4.11 30.73
CA PRO A 52 1.42 -3.02 29.89
C PRO A 52 2.82 -3.26 29.32
N ASN A 53 3.61 -4.18 29.91
CA ASN A 53 4.92 -4.53 29.40
C ASN A 53 4.88 -5.63 28.32
N ALA A 54 3.75 -6.33 28.16
CA ALA A 54 3.59 -7.34 27.12
C ALA A 54 3.50 -6.71 25.72
N LEU A 55 4.13 -7.33 24.73
CA LEU A 55 3.94 -6.95 23.33
C LEU A 55 2.45 -7.04 23.00
N THR A 56 1.86 -5.92 22.61
CA THR A 56 0.42 -5.80 22.35
C THR A 56 0.14 -5.68 20.88
N ILE A 57 -0.54 -6.67 20.32
CA ILE A 57 -0.92 -6.71 18.90
C ILE A 57 -2.40 -6.36 18.79
N GLY A 58 -2.72 -5.33 18.03
CA GLY A 58 -4.09 -4.86 17.81
C GLY A 58 -4.63 -5.24 16.43
N PHE A 59 -5.85 -5.79 16.43
CA PHE A 59 -6.66 -6.00 15.24
C PHE A 59 -7.99 -5.27 15.44
N ALA A 60 -8.18 -4.12 14.77
CA ALA A 60 -9.38 -3.33 14.99
C ALA A 60 -9.97 -2.83 13.67
N ARG A 61 -11.05 -3.48 13.23
CA ARG A 61 -11.71 -3.21 11.95
C ARG A 61 -13.09 -3.86 11.87
N ARG A 62 -13.85 -3.52 10.82
CA ARG A 62 -15.10 -4.22 10.53
C ARG A 62 -14.81 -5.72 10.35
N PHE A 63 -15.60 -6.56 11.02
CA PHE A 63 -15.54 -7.99 10.80
C PHE A 63 -16.26 -8.34 9.48
N ALA A 64 -15.48 -8.70 8.49
CA ALA A 64 -15.91 -9.21 7.19
C ALA A 64 -14.94 -10.33 6.80
N THR A 65 -15.42 -11.34 6.06
CA THR A 65 -14.68 -12.56 5.77
C THR A 65 -13.30 -12.29 5.16
N TYR A 66 -13.22 -11.40 4.18
CA TYR A 66 -11.95 -11.08 3.52
C TYR A 66 -10.91 -10.38 4.43
N LYS A 67 -11.33 -9.82 5.58
CA LYS A 67 -10.43 -9.25 6.59
C LYS A 67 -9.70 -10.32 7.39
N ARG A 68 -10.18 -11.56 7.34
CA ARG A 68 -9.57 -12.77 7.92
C ARG A 68 -9.20 -12.62 9.39
N ALA A 69 -10.15 -12.10 10.20
CA ALA A 69 -9.93 -11.86 11.63
C ALA A 69 -9.49 -13.11 12.41
N THR A 70 -9.80 -14.29 11.89
CA THR A 70 -9.48 -15.60 12.50
C THR A 70 -8.25 -16.27 11.92
N LEU A 71 -7.49 -15.60 11.04
CA LEU A 71 -6.30 -16.18 10.39
C LEU A 71 -5.24 -16.65 11.40
N LEU A 72 -5.05 -15.89 12.51
CA LEU A 72 -4.17 -16.29 13.61
C LEU A 72 -4.58 -17.59 14.31
N PHE A 73 -5.83 -18.01 14.20
CA PHE A 73 -6.33 -19.20 14.88
C PHE A 73 -6.28 -20.47 14.03
N ARG A 74 -5.68 -20.41 12.84
CA ARG A 74 -5.48 -21.61 12.00
C ARG A 74 -4.52 -22.59 12.63
N ASP A 75 -3.54 -22.10 13.38
CA ASP A 75 -2.60 -22.91 14.15
C ASP A 75 -2.72 -22.56 15.65
N ILE A 76 -3.65 -23.22 16.31
CA ILE A 76 -3.94 -23.02 17.74
C ILE A 76 -2.76 -23.46 18.63
N GLU A 77 -2.03 -24.49 18.24
CA GLU A 77 -0.89 -25.01 19.01
C GLU A 77 0.25 -23.99 19.00
N ARG A 78 0.59 -23.49 17.82
CA ARG A 78 1.62 -22.48 17.64
C ARG A 78 1.26 -21.15 18.32
N LEU A 79 -0.03 -20.74 18.23
CA LEU A 79 -0.53 -19.59 18.97
C LEU A 79 -0.42 -19.80 20.48
N THR A 80 -0.74 -21.01 20.98
CA THR A 80 -0.60 -21.32 22.41
C THR A 80 0.85 -21.18 22.88
N GLN A 81 1.79 -21.71 22.12
CA GLN A 81 3.21 -21.55 22.43
C GLN A 81 3.65 -20.09 22.44
N LEU A 82 3.21 -19.31 21.45
CA LEU A 82 3.57 -17.91 21.31
C LEU A 82 3.02 -17.03 22.46
N LEU A 83 1.75 -17.21 22.84
CA LEU A 83 1.12 -16.41 23.90
C LEU A 83 1.45 -16.85 25.32
N ASN A 84 2.08 -18.02 25.51
CA ASN A 84 2.40 -18.57 26.83
C ASN A 84 3.90 -18.49 27.20
N GLN A 85 4.69 -17.68 26.49
CA GLN A 85 6.09 -17.44 26.86
C GLN A 85 6.16 -16.51 28.07
N GLU A 86 6.65 -17.00 29.18
CA GLU A 86 6.77 -16.22 30.42
C GLU A 86 7.70 -15.00 30.27
N ASN A 87 8.83 -15.18 29.62
CA ASN A 87 9.86 -14.14 29.46
C ASN A 87 9.57 -13.15 28.31
N ARG A 88 8.60 -13.46 27.44
CA ARG A 88 8.24 -12.65 26.26
C ARG A 88 6.73 -12.63 26.10
N PRO A 89 5.98 -12.08 27.07
CA PRO A 89 4.52 -12.12 27.06
C PRO A 89 3.94 -11.34 25.87
N VAL A 90 3.00 -11.96 25.16
CA VAL A 90 2.27 -11.37 24.05
C VAL A 90 0.79 -11.34 24.38
N GLN A 91 0.11 -10.26 24.05
CA GLN A 91 -1.34 -10.15 24.18
C GLN A 91 -1.97 -9.62 22.90
N LEU A 92 -3.18 -10.11 22.61
CA LEU A 92 -3.94 -9.75 21.42
C LEU A 92 -5.16 -8.92 21.81
N VAL A 93 -5.43 -7.87 21.06
CA VAL A 93 -6.60 -7.00 21.27
C VAL A 93 -7.40 -6.93 19.99
N PHE A 94 -8.61 -7.48 20.03
CA PHE A 94 -9.57 -7.43 18.94
C PHE A 94 -10.64 -6.37 19.23
N ALA A 95 -10.98 -5.58 18.22
CA ALA A 95 -12.08 -4.63 18.29
C ALA A 95 -12.76 -4.49 16.90
N GLY A 96 -14.05 -4.25 16.89
CA GLY A 96 -14.75 -4.06 15.63
C GLY A 96 -16.24 -4.32 15.77
N LYS A 97 -16.92 -4.27 14.63
CA LYS A 97 -18.35 -4.56 14.49
C LYS A 97 -18.58 -5.34 13.19
N ALA A 98 -19.55 -6.24 13.20
CA ALA A 98 -20.14 -6.79 12.00
C ALA A 98 -21.42 -6.01 11.66
N HIS A 99 -21.78 -5.93 10.40
CA HIS A 99 -23.08 -5.39 10.02
C HIS A 99 -24.20 -6.30 10.55
N PRO A 100 -25.36 -5.78 11.00
CA PRO A 100 -26.45 -6.61 11.52
C PRO A 100 -26.94 -7.70 10.55
N ALA A 101 -26.83 -7.48 9.24
CA ALA A 101 -27.18 -8.46 8.21
C ALA A 101 -26.00 -9.38 7.80
N ASP A 102 -24.78 -9.16 8.35
CA ASP A 102 -23.58 -9.95 8.02
C ASP A 102 -23.41 -11.07 9.06
N VAL A 103 -24.10 -12.20 8.83
CA VAL A 103 -24.06 -13.37 9.71
C VAL A 103 -22.66 -13.98 9.78
N GLU A 104 -21.91 -13.99 8.67
CA GLU A 104 -20.54 -14.52 8.65
C GLU A 104 -19.61 -13.67 9.52
N GLY A 105 -19.71 -12.35 9.40
CA GLY A 105 -18.95 -11.42 10.24
C GLY A 105 -19.28 -11.54 11.74
N GLN A 106 -20.55 -11.80 12.07
CA GLN A 106 -21.00 -12.09 13.44
C GLN A 106 -20.40 -13.41 13.96
N ASN A 107 -20.39 -14.45 13.13
CA ASN A 107 -19.79 -15.73 13.47
C ASN A 107 -18.28 -15.62 13.73
N LEU A 108 -17.55 -14.77 13.00
CA LEU A 108 -16.14 -14.48 13.28
C LEU A 108 -15.95 -13.90 14.69
N ILE A 109 -16.79 -12.96 15.10
CA ILE A 109 -16.75 -12.38 16.45
C ILE A 109 -17.01 -13.47 17.50
N LYS A 110 -18.02 -14.30 17.28
CA LYS A 110 -18.37 -15.42 18.17
C LYS A 110 -17.19 -16.39 18.32
N GLN A 111 -16.59 -16.80 17.21
CA GLN A 111 -15.44 -17.71 17.21
C GLN A 111 -14.25 -17.14 18.00
N ILE A 112 -13.91 -15.86 17.80
CA ILE A 112 -12.83 -15.21 18.54
C ILE A 112 -13.15 -15.17 20.03
N HIS A 113 -14.43 -14.92 20.37
CA HIS A 113 -14.89 -14.92 21.78
C HIS A 113 -14.73 -16.31 22.41
N GLU A 114 -15.19 -17.37 21.75
CA GLU A 114 -15.06 -18.73 22.25
C GLU A 114 -13.59 -19.12 22.46
N ILE A 115 -12.71 -18.77 21.52
CA ILE A 115 -11.25 -19.01 21.66
C ILE A 115 -10.67 -18.21 22.83
N SER A 116 -11.09 -16.96 23.03
CA SER A 116 -10.58 -16.12 24.13
C SER A 116 -10.92 -16.65 25.52
N LEU A 117 -11.93 -17.51 25.64
CA LEU A 117 -12.32 -18.16 26.89
C LEU A 117 -11.55 -19.45 27.18
N MET A 118 -10.83 -20.02 26.21
CA MET A 118 -10.03 -21.23 26.41
C MET A 118 -8.97 -20.98 27.49
N PRO A 119 -8.68 -21.96 28.37
CA PRO A 119 -7.76 -21.77 29.51
C PRO A 119 -6.40 -21.18 29.14
N GLN A 120 -5.82 -21.63 28.00
CA GLN A 120 -4.52 -21.16 27.51
C GLN A 120 -4.53 -19.73 26.99
N PHE A 121 -5.70 -19.17 26.65
CA PHE A 121 -5.85 -17.82 26.09
C PHE A 121 -6.55 -16.83 27.01
N LYS A 122 -7.15 -17.32 28.10
CA LYS A 122 -7.87 -16.50 29.09
C LYS A 122 -6.94 -15.42 29.70
N GLY A 123 -7.28 -14.16 29.50
CA GLY A 123 -6.47 -13.02 29.93
C GLY A 123 -5.28 -12.68 29.02
N LYS A 124 -5.22 -13.24 27.79
CA LYS A 124 -4.22 -12.93 26.75
C LYS A 124 -4.84 -12.46 25.45
N ILE A 125 -6.09 -12.85 25.20
CA ILE A 125 -6.89 -12.37 24.06
C ILE A 125 -8.04 -11.55 24.61
N PHE A 126 -8.07 -10.27 24.26
CA PHE A 126 -9.07 -9.31 24.70
C PHE A 126 -9.94 -8.87 23.53
N ILE A 127 -11.25 -8.91 23.70
CA ILE A 127 -12.24 -8.43 22.72
C ILE A 127 -12.93 -7.21 23.30
N LEU A 128 -12.90 -6.11 22.55
CA LEU A 128 -13.54 -4.87 22.95
C LEU A 128 -14.88 -4.71 22.23
N GLU A 129 -15.92 -4.51 23.01
CA GLU A 129 -17.26 -4.23 22.52
C GLU A 129 -17.49 -2.75 22.26
N ASN A 130 -18.52 -2.45 21.45
CA ASN A 130 -18.95 -1.09 21.15
C ASN A 130 -17.88 -0.24 20.47
N TYR A 131 -17.06 -0.87 19.61
CA TYR A 131 -16.02 -0.16 18.87
C TYR A 131 -16.53 1.13 18.22
N ASN A 132 -15.85 2.23 18.49
CA ASN A 132 -16.17 3.56 17.98
C ASN A 132 -14.88 4.38 17.78
N ILE A 133 -15.01 5.60 17.25
CA ILE A 133 -13.86 6.47 16.96
C ILE A 133 -13.06 6.87 18.20
N GLY A 134 -13.73 7.01 19.36
CA GLY A 134 -13.07 7.29 20.64
C GLY A 134 -12.14 6.14 21.03
N MET A 135 -12.62 4.90 20.94
CA MET A 135 -11.82 3.69 21.19
C MET A 135 -10.71 3.52 20.16
N ALA A 136 -11.00 3.80 18.89
CA ALA A 136 -10.02 3.72 17.81
C ALA A 136 -8.77 4.57 18.09
N ARG A 137 -8.93 5.77 18.65
CA ARG A 137 -7.80 6.67 18.99
C ARG A 137 -6.83 6.03 19.98
N TYR A 138 -7.34 5.29 20.97
CA TYR A 138 -6.49 4.57 21.92
C TYR A 138 -5.78 3.39 21.28
N LEU A 139 -6.48 2.64 20.43
CA LEU A 139 -5.92 1.47 19.75
C LEU A 139 -4.80 1.86 18.79
N VAL A 140 -5.03 2.81 17.87
CA VAL A 140 -4.02 3.22 16.86
C VAL A 140 -2.81 3.94 17.45
N SER A 141 -2.83 4.28 18.74
CA SER A 141 -1.71 4.95 19.42
C SER A 141 -1.13 4.16 20.57
N GLY A 142 -1.80 3.11 21.04
CA GLY A 142 -1.41 2.42 22.27
C GLY A 142 -1.10 0.93 22.11
N VAL A 143 -1.39 0.29 20.96
CA VAL A 143 -0.84 -1.02 20.65
C VAL A 143 0.60 -0.88 20.13
N ASP A 144 1.39 -1.93 20.20
CA ASP A 144 2.75 -1.92 19.66
C ASP A 144 2.75 -2.29 18.17
N VAL A 145 1.92 -3.25 17.79
CA VAL A 145 1.77 -3.74 16.42
C VAL A 145 0.34 -3.59 15.95
N TRP A 146 0.17 -3.05 14.75
CA TRP A 146 -1.10 -3.01 14.05
C TRP A 146 -1.18 -4.14 13.04
N LEU A 147 -1.96 -5.18 13.36
CA LEU A 147 -2.14 -6.34 12.48
C LEU A 147 -3.23 -6.07 11.44
N ASN A 148 -2.88 -6.24 10.18
CA ASN A 148 -3.76 -6.05 9.06
C ASN A 148 -3.56 -7.15 8.01
N ASN A 149 -4.43 -8.15 8.01
CA ASN A 149 -4.27 -9.36 7.20
C ASN A 149 -5.46 -9.61 6.24
N PRO A 150 -5.85 -8.61 5.42
CA PRO A 150 -6.89 -8.81 4.43
C PRO A 150 -6.46 -9.83 3.39
N ARG A 151 -7.43 -10.42 2.69
CA ARG A 151 -7.16 -11.23 1.51
C ARG A 151 -6.74 -10.33 0.36
N ARG A 152 -5.56 -10.51 -0.16
CA ARG A 152 -5.09 -9.79 -1.34
C ARG A 152 -5.80 -10.32 -2.60
N PRO A 153 -6.26 -9.47 -3.54
CA PRO A 153 -6.13 -8.00 -3.60
C PRO A 153 -7.41 -7.25 -3.17
N MET A 154 -8.04 -7.60 -2.06
CA MET A 154 -9.39 -7.11 -1.70
C MET A 154 -9.39 -5.83 -0.84
N GLU A 155 -8.25 -5.38 -0.34
CA GLU A 155 -8.13 -4.16 0.46
C GLU A 155 -7.74 -2.97 -0.41
N ALA A 156 -8.67 -2.06 -0.64
CA ALA A 156 -8.43 -0.91 -1.53
C ALA A 156 -7.43 0.12 -0.97
N SER A 157 -7.39 0.33 0.34
CA SER A 157 -6.48 1.30 0.98
C SER A 157 -6.00 0.84 2.36
N GLY A 158 -6.87 0.76 3.38
CA GLY A 158 -6.47 0.35 4.74
C GLY A 158 -5.98 1.52 5.61
N THR A 159 -6.69 2.66 5.61
CA THR A 159 -6.32 3.90 6.32
C THR A 159 -6.11 3.74 7.84
N SER A 160 -6.55 2.64 8.45
CA SER A 160 -6.28 2.36 9.88
C SER A 160 -4.80 2.10 10.15
N GLY A 161 -4.12 1.41 9.21
CA GLY A 161 -2.67 1.23 9.26
C GLY A 161 -1.91 2.54 9.14
N GLU A 162 -2.33 3.45 8.26
CA GLU A 162 -1.76 4.80 8.16
C GLU A 162 -1.87 5.56 9.49
N LYS A 163 -3.06 5.52 10.13
CA LYS A 163 -3.27 6.15 11.44
C LYS A 163 -2.40 5.54 12.54
N ALA A 164 -2.23 4.23 12.54
CA ALA A 164 -1.33 3.55 13.47
C ALA A 164 0.11 3.98 13.24
N SER A 165 0.57 3.96 12.00
CA SER A 165 1.94 4.31 11.62
C SER A 165 2.33 5.75 11.97
N VAL A 166 1.46 6.74 11.75
CA VAL A 166 1.75 8.15 12.14
C VAL A 166 1.80 8.35 13.66
N ASN A 167 1.26 7.41 14.43
CA ASN A 167 1.37 7.39 15.89
C ASN A 167 2.57 6.57 16.41
N GLY A 168 3.40 6.04 15.53
CA GLY A 168 4.56 5.23 15.88
C GLY A 168 4.24 3.77 16.21
N VAL A 169 3.00 3.34 16.01
CA VAL A 169 2.63 1.92 16.05
C VAL A 169 3.14 1.24 14.79
N VAL A 170 3.80 0.09 14.93
CA VAL A 170 4.44 -0.56 13.79
C VAL A 170 3.43 -1.40 13.03
N ASN A 171 3.32 -1.17 11.73
CA ASN A 171 2.38 -1.89 10.88
C ASN A 171 2.90 -3.28 10.52
N PHE A 172 2.05 -4.29 10.66
CA PHE A 172 2.30 -5.67 10.23
C PHE A 172 1.13 -6.09 9.36
N SER A 173 1.34 -6.08 8.04
CA SER A 173 0.23 -6.18 7.09
C SER A 173 0.60 -6.97 5.84
N VAL A 174 -0.42 -7.57 5.23
CA VAL A 174 -0.36 -8.06 3.86
C VAL A 174 -0.01 -6.88 2.94
N LEU A 175 0.77 -7.13 1.89
CA LEU A 175 1.15 -6.16 0.85
C LEU A 175 -0.05 -5.90 -0.07
N ASP A 176 -1.00 -5.14 0.45
CA ASP A 176 -2.24 -4.74 -0.22
C ASP A 176 -2.63 -3.32 0.20
N GLY A 177 -3.41 -2.64 -0.64
CA GLY A 177 -3.78 -1.25 -0.42
C GLY A 177 -2.56 -0.33 -0.23
N TRP A 178 -2.61 0.55 0.79
CA TRP A 178 -1.52 1.50 1.04
C TRP A 178 -0.17 0.83 1.40
N TRP A 179 -0.21 -0.38 2.00
CA TRP A 179 1.01 -1.04 2.45
C TRP A 179 1.83 -1.61 1.29
N ALA A 180 1.19 -1.97 0.17
CA ALA A 180 1.90 -2.31 -1.07
C ALA A 180 2.77 -1.15 -1.59
N GLU A 181 2.32 0.10 -1.36
CA GLU A 181 3.07 1.30 -1.76
C GLU A 181 3.98 1.85 -0.66
N GLY A 182 3.62 1.64 0.61
CA GLY A 182 4.24 2.28 1.77
C GLY A 182 5.28 1.45 2.49
N TYR A 183 5.31 0.14 2.29
CA TYR A 183 6.28 -0.74 2.91
C TYR A 183 7.67 -0.58 2.30
N ASP A 184 8.68 -0.35 3.16
CA ASP A 184 10.08 -0.15 2.74
C ASP A 184 11.08 -1.05 3.48
N THR A 185 10.61 -2.12 4.15
CA THR A 185 11.38 -3.05 4.99
C THR A 185 11.88 -2.47 6.31
N THR A 186 11.91 -1.16 6.48
CA THR A 186 12.43 -0.49 7.68
C THR A 186 11.35 0.09 8.58
N ASN A 187 10.11 0.22 8.07
CA ASN A 187 8.98 0.88 8.73
C ASN A 187 7.91 -0.06 9.27
N GLY A 188 8.13 -1.36 9.18
CA GLY A 188 7.22 -2.41 9.66
C GLY A 188 7.53 -3.76 9.04
N TRP A 189 6.51 -4.63 8.98
CA TRP A 189 6.67 -5.99 8.43
C TRP A 189 5.56 -6.32 7.43
N ALA A 190 5.93 -7.11 6.42
CA ALA A 190 5.01 -7.66 5.44
C ALA A 190 4.53 -9.06 5.87
N ILE A 191 3.28 -9.39 5.52
CA ILE A 191 2.70 -10.73 5.59
C ILE A 191 2.62 -11.27 4.17
N GLY A 192 3.18 -12.45 3.93
CA GLY A 192 3.20 -13.08 2.62
C GLY A 192 4.04 -12.31 1.60
N THR A 193 3.72 -12.53 0.35
CA THR A 193 4.37 -11.92 -0.82
C THR A 193 3.32 -11.34 -1.77
N GLU A 194 3.76 -10.65 -2.83
CA GLU A 194 2.87 -10.15 -3.89
C GLU A 194 2.51 -11.22 -4.94
N THR A 195 2.69 -12.49 -4.61
CA THR A 195 2.38 -13.62 -5.48
C THR A 195 0.86 -13.85 -5.53
N ASP A 196 0.35 -14.24 -6.68
CA ASP A 196 -1.00 -14.75 -6.83
C ASP A 196 -1.04 -16.23 -6.44
N TYR A 197 -2.16 -16.65 -5.83
CA TYR A 197 -2.35 -18.00 -5.33
C TYR A 197 -3.49 -18.69 -6.08
N ASP A 198 -3.34 -19.98 -6.34
CA ASP A 198 -4.34 -20.79 -7.06
C ASP A 198 -5.64 -20.95 -6.28
N SER A 199 -5.60 -20.83 -4.95
CA SER A 199 -6.79 -20.89 -4.09
C SER A 199 -6.67 -20.05 -2.83
N TYR A 200 -7.82 -19.70 -2.26
CA TYR A 200 -7.89 -19.00 -0.99
C TYR A 200 -7.30 -19.80 0.18
N GLU A 201 -7.41 -21.11 0.14
CA GLU A 201 -6.85 -21.96 1.19
C GLU A 201 -5.33 -21.96 1.18
N ILE A 202 -4.71 -22.04 0.00
CA ILE A 202 -3.25 -21.94 -0.17
C ILE A 202 -2.77 -20.58 0.33
N GLN A 203 -3.45 -19.50 -0.05
CA GLN A 203 -3.14 -18.16 0.41
C GLN A 203 -3.24 -18.05 1.93
N ASP A 204 -4.31 -18.56 2.53
CA ASP A 204 -4.51 -18.49 3.99
C ASP A 204 -3.46 -19.28 4.75
N ASN A 205 -3.05 -20.45 4.26
CA ASN A 205 -1.96 -21.23 4.86
C ASN A 205 -0.63 -20.49 4.76
N SER A 206 -0.27 -20.00 3.58
CA SER A 206 0.96 -19.25 3.34
C SER A 206 1.04 -17.98 4.19
N ASP A 207 -0.04 -17.19 4.25
CA ASP A 207 -0.08 -15.97 5.03
C ASP A 207 -0.06 -16.25 6.54
N SER A 208 -0.72 -17.32 7.01
CA SER A 208 -0.67 -17.77 8.40
C SER A 208 0.76 -18.15 8.81
N ASP A 209 1.44 -18.95 8.01
CA ASP A 209 2.84 -19.33 8.26
C ASP A 209 3.76 -18.10 8.25
N SER A 210 3.54 -17.16 7.33
CA SER A 210 4.28 -15.90 7.27
C SER A 210 4.07 -15.06 8.53
N ILE A 211 2.84 -15.00 9.05
CA ILE A 211 2.53 -14.29 10.30
C ILE A 211 3.32 -14.90 11.46
N TYR A 212 3.21 -16.18 11.67
CA TYR A 212 3.90 -16.86 12.78
C TYR A 212 5.42 -16.75 12.67
N SER A 213 5.99 -17.07 11.52
CA SER A 213 7.42 -16.97 11.28
C SER A 213 7.95 -15.55 11.53
N THR A 214 7.21 -14.52 11.13
CA THR A 214 7.60 -13.12 11.37
C THR A 214 7.45 -12.72 12.83
N LEU A 215 6.40 -13.16 13.52
CA LEU A 215 6.24 -12.91 14.96
C LEU A 215 7.35 -13.54 15.77
N GLU A 216 7.65 -14.82 15.54
CA GLU A 216 8.63 -15.62 16.28
C GLU A 216 10.08 -15.17 16.05
N ASN A 217 10.43 -14.89 14.79
CA ASN A 217 11.82 -14.66 14.40
C ASN A 217 12.21 -13.17 14.30
N LYS A 218 11.24 -12.26 14.18
CA LYS A 218 11.52 -10.84 13.96
C LYS A 218 10.84 -9.95 14.99
N ILE A 219 9.51 -9.96 15.10
CA ILE A 219 8.75 -8.98 15.88
C ILE A 219 9.02 -9.15 17.38
N ILE A 220 8.77 -10.34 17.93
CA ILE A 220 8.95 -10.62 19.37
C ILE A 220 10.41 -10.45 19.79
N PRO A 221 11.41 -11.01 19.09
CA PRO A 221 12.82 -10.80 19.46
C PRO A 221 13.23 -9.34 19.42
N THR A 222 12.77 -8.57 18.43
CA THR A 222 13.09 -7.13 18.30
C THR A 222 12.50 -6.33 19.46
N TYR A 223 11.25 -6.60 19.86
CA TYR A 223 10.60 -5.89 20.96
C TYR A 223 11.29 -6.16 22.31
N TYR A 224 11.64 -7.42 22.58
CA TYR A 224 12.23 -7.84 23.85
C TYR A 224 13.75 -7.71 23.93
N LYS A 225 14.44 -7.29 22.88
CA LYS A 225 15.86 -6.90 22.91
C LYS A 225 16.04 -5.54 23.58
N GLN A 226 15.67 -5.46 24.87
CA GLN A 226 15.72 -4.23 25.62
C GLN A 226 17.12 -3.92 26.15
N ASN A 227 17.45 -2.65 26.23
CA ASN A 227 18.66 -2.14 26.86
C ASN A 227 18.45 -1.93 28.36
N ASP A 228 19.50 -1.46 29.07
CA ASP A 228 19.48 -1.21 30.51
C ASP A 228 18.43 -0.16 30.95
N LYS A 229 17.88 0.61 30.02
CA LYS A 229 16.83 1.61 30.26
C LYS A 229 15.42 1.05 30.00
N GLY A 230 15.29 -0.25 29.73
CA GLY A 230 14.00 -0.93 29.58
C GLY A 230 13.29 -0.69 28.25
N TYR A 231 14.01 -0.31 27.17
CA TYR A 231 13.43 -0.21 25.82
C TYR A 231 14.33 -0.81 24.74
N SER A 232 13.74 -1.25 23.65
CA SER A 232 14.45 -1.73 22.47
C SER A 232 14.80 -0.58 21.52
N LYS A 233 16.09 -0.35 21.26
CA LYS A 233 16.55 0.64 20.27
C LYS A 233 16.09 0.28 18.86
N ASP A 234 16.11 -1.00 18.53
CA ASP A 234 15.66 -1.47 17.22
C ASP A 234 14.16 -1.22 17.03
N TRP A 235 13.35 -1.42 18.10
CA TRP A 235 11.92 -1.11 18.06
C TRP A 235 11.66 0.38 17.86
N VAL A 236 12.34 1.24 18.60
CA VAL A 236 12.21 2.69 18.46
C VAL A 236 12.61 3.16 17.06
N ARG A 237 13.60 2.52 16.44
CA ARG A 237 13.96 2.77 15.03
C ARG A 237 12.77 2.47 14.10
N TYR A 238 12.10 1.33 14.25
CA TYR A 238 10.88 1.03 13.49
C TYR A 238 9.78 2.07 13.74
N MET A 239 9.55 2.48 14.99
CA MET A 239 8.58 3.54 15.32
C MET A 239 8.90 4.85 14.58
N LYS A 240 10.15 5.31 14.62
CA LYS A 240 10.59 6.53 13.92
C LYS A 240 10.40 6.42 12.42
N ASN A 241 10.81 5.32 11.82
CA ASN A 241 10.67 5.08 10.39
C ASN A 241 9.20 5.02 9.98
N SER A 242 8.35 4.37 10.78
CA SER A 242 6.91 4.32 10.58
C SER A 242 6.30 5.73 10.53
N ILE A 243 6.63 6.60 11.48
CA ILE A 243 6.16 7.99 11.50
C ILE A 243 6.67 8.77 10.28
N MET A 244 7.96 8.64 9.96
CA MET A 244 8.59 9.41 8.88
C MET A 244 8.07 9.03 7.50
N SER A 245 7.94 7.75 7.22
CA SER A 245 7.49 7.26 5.91
C SER A 245 6.01 7.58 5.66
N THR A 246 5.20 7.63 6.72
CA THR A 246 3.76 7.78 6.61
C THR A 246 3.29 9.22 6.76
N GLY A 247 3.83 9.97 7.73
CA GLY A 247 3.28 11.25 8.16
C GLY A 247 3.24 12.34 7.09
N GLY A 248 4.22 12.38 6.19
CA GLY A 248 4.23 13.30 5.06
C GLY A 248 3.49 12.76 3.84
N ARG A 249 3.83 11.52 3.44
CA ARG A 249 3.39 10.91 2.18
C ARG A 249 1.89 10.60 2.16
N TYR A 250 1.32 10.13 3.28
CA TYR A 250 -0.08 9.71 3.40
C TYR A 250 -0.94 10.72 4.16
N SER A 251 -0.55 12.00 4.18
CA SER A 251 -1.35 13.06 4.79
C SER A 251 -2.42 13.59 3.84
N THR A 252 -3.57 13.97 4.39
CA THR A 252 -4.62 14.64 3.63
C THR A 252 -4.17 15.99 3.08
N SER A 253 -3.23 16.68 3.73
CA SER A 253 -2.66 17.92 3.22
C SER A 253 -1.91 17.70 1.91
N ARG A 254 -1.05 16.67 1.84
CA ARG A 254 -0.36 16.31 0.59
C ARG A 254 -1.36 15.88 -0.49
N MET A 255 -2.34 15.05 -0.14
CA MET A 255 -3.41 14.63 -1.06
C MET A 255 -4.13 15.84 -1.66
N LEU A 256 -4.50 16.82 -0.84
CA LEU A 256 -5.20 18.03 -1.31
C LEU A 256 -4.33 18.83 -2.28
N VAL A 257 -3.05 19.03 -1.96
CA VAL A 257 -2.11 19.73 -2.85
C VAL A 257 -2.01 19.00 -4.19
N ASP A 258 -1.81 17.68 -4.18
CA ASP A 258 -1.74 16.89 -5.40
C ASP A 258 -3.02 16.99 -6.24
N TYR A 259 -4.20 16.97 -5.61
CA TYR A 259 -5.47 17.12 -6.32
C TYR A 259 -5.64 18.53 -6.91
N MET A 260 -5.24 19.56 -6.15
CA MET A 260 -5.27 20.92 -6.66
C MET A 260 -4.35 21.11 -7.86
N ASP A 261 -3.08 20.68 -7.73
CA ASP A 261 -2.06 20.92 -8.74
C ASP A 261 -2.22 20.05 -9.98
N ARG A 262 -2.65 18.80 -9.80
CA ARG A 262 -2.70 17.83 -10.91
C ARG A 262 -4.07 17.73 -11.58
N ILE A 263 -5.17 18.08 -10.88
CA ILE A 263 -6.52 17.84 -11.37
C ILE A 263 -7.32 19.14 -11.40
N TYR A 264 -7.59 19.76 -10.25
CA TYR A 264 -8.57 20.84 -10.17
C TYR A 264 -8.12 22.11 -10.90
N MET A 265 -6.90 22.57 -10.64
CA MET A 265 -6.39 23.76 -11.29
C MET A 265 -6.16 23.58 -12.80
N PRO A 266 -5.56 22.48 -13.29
CA PRO A 266 -5.46 22.20 -14.71
C PRO A 266 -6.83 22.14 -15.41
N LEU A 267 -7.81 21.45 -14.82
CA LEU A 267 -9.16 21.37 -15.39
C LEU A 267 -9.87 22.72 -15.40
N CYS A 268 -9.76 23.50 -14.32
CA CYS A 268 -10.34 24.85 -14.25
C CYS A 268 -9.74 25.77 -15.31
N ASN A 269 -8.42 25.75 -15.47
CA ASN A 269 -7.72 26.54 -16.48
C ASN A 269 -8.12 26.10 -17.90
N MET A 270 -8.20 24.82 -18.15
CA MET A 270 -8.63 24.25 -19.42
C MET A 270 -10.09 24.63 -19.74
N TYR A 271 -10.99 24.54 -18.76
CA TYR A 271 -12.38 24.98 -18.90
C TYR A 271 -12.45 26.45 -19.25
N ASN A 272 -11.78 27.30 -18.51
CA ASN A 272 -11.80 28.75 -18.73
C ASN A 272 -11.22 29.16 -20.10
N LYS A 273 -10.17 28.44 -20.56
CA LYS A 273 -9.53 28.73 -21.87
C LYS A 273 -10.36 28.22 -23.03
N ASN A 274 -10.88 27.01 -22.98
CA ASN A 274 -11.34 26.28 -24.14
C ASN A 274 -12.84 25.93 -24.09
N PHE A 275 -13.37 25.50 -22.96
CA PHE A 275 -14.73 24.94 -22.88
C PHE A 275 -15.83 26.01 -22.78
N LYS A 276 -15.51 27.29 -22.54
CA LYS A 276 -16.46 28.37 -22.60
C LYS A 276 -16.87 28.73 -24.04
N ASN A 277 -16.06 28.36 -25.04
CA ASN A 277 -16.34 28.53 -26.44
C ASN A 277 -16.85 27.21 -27.03
N LEU A 278 -18.12 27.21 -27.49
CA LEU A 278 -18.75 26.02 -28.07
C LEU A 278 -18.11 25.60 -29.39
N ASP A 279 -17.52 26.50 -30.16
CA ASP A 279 -16.82 26.14 -31.40
C ASP A 279 -15.57 25.31 -31.09
N ASN A 280 -14.78 25.71 -30.11
CA ASN A 280 -13.63 24.93 -29.64
C ASN A 280 -14.05 23.53 -29.17
N VAL A 281 -15.17 23.43 -28.44
CA VAL A 281 -15.70 22.14 -27.96
C VAL A 281 -16.13 21.27 -29.15
N ASN A 282 -16.84 21.83 -30.11
CA ASN A 282 -17.29 21.12 -31.32
C ASN A 282 -16.09 20.60 -32.13
N ASP A 283 -15.04 21.40 -32.30
CA ASP A 283 -13.84 21.01 -33.03
C ASP A 283 -13.06 19.93 -32.30
N PHE A 284 -12.97 20.00 -30.97
CA PHE A 284 -12.41 18.94 -30.17
C PHE A 284 -13.18 17.62 -30.25
N VAL A 285 -14.51 17.66 -30.26
CA VAL A 285 -15.37 16.48 -30.45
C VAL A 285 -15.14 15.85 -31.83
N LYS A 286 -15.08 16.65 -32.88
CA LYS A 286 -14.77 16.17 -34.25
C LYS A 286 -13.40 15.53 -34.30
N TRP A 287 -12.38 16.17 -33.69
CA TRP A 287 -11.04 15.63 -33.61
C TRP A 287 -11.00 14.29 -32.87
N LYS A 288 -11.67 14.19 -31.70
CA LYS A 288 -11.76 12.92 -30.93
C LYS A 288 -12.36 11.79 -31.75
N LYS A 289 -13.44 12.08 -32.51
CA LYS A 289 -14.09 11.08 -33.34
C LYS A 289 -13.16 10.63 -34.47
N SER A 290 -12.56 11.58 -35.19
CA SER A 290 -11.58 11.31 -36.25
C SER A 290 -10.38 10.51 -35.73
N ALA A 291 -9.84 10.87 -34.57
CA ALA A 291 -8.74 10.16 -33.97
C ALA A 291 -9.09 8.69 -33.68
N LYS A 292 -10.25 8.41 -33.08
CA LYS A 292 -10.71 7.04 -32.82
C LYS A 292 -10.87 6.19 -34.08
N GLU A 293 -11.40 6.78 -35.16
CA GLU A 293 -11.66 6.07 -36.40
C GLU A 293 -10.38 5.78 -37.20
N ARG A 294 -9.35 6.61 -37.09
CA ARG A 294 -8.16 6.57 -37.95
C ARG A 294 -6.87 6.17 -37.24
N TRP A 295 -6.88 5.98 -35.92
CA TRP A 295 -5.67 5.72 -35.14
C TRP A 295 -4.87 4.51 -35.61
N ASN A 296 -5.55 3.49 -36.09
CA ASN A 296 -4.93 2.27 -36.59
C ASN A 296 -4.11 2.48 -37.88
N GLN A 297 -4.31 3.60 -38.59
CA GLN A 297 -3.58 3.92 -39.83
C GLN A 297 -2.19 4.51 -39.54
N ILE A 298 -1.87 4.83 -38.27
CA ILE A 298 -0.53 5.26 -37.90
C ILE A 298 0.41 4.07 -37.99
N GLU A 299 1.56 4.29 -38.63
CA GLU A 299 2.64 3.27 -38.73
C GLU A 299 3.91 3.82 -38.09
N ILE A 300 4.65 2.94 -37.43
CA ILE A 300 5.92 3.28 -36.77
C ILE A 300 6.97 2.32 -37.26
N THR A 301 8.07 2.85 -37.80
CA THR A 301 9.23 2.06 -38.24
C THR A 301 10.48 2.57 -37.53
N GLN A 302 11.35 1.66 -37.15
CA GLN A 302 12.65 1.99 -36.56
C GLN A 302 13.60 2.49 -37.65
N ASP A 303 14.28 3.61 -37.39
CA ASP A 303 15.19 4.18 -38.40
C ASP A 303 16.61 3.55 -38.32
N HIS A 304 17.06 3.19 -37.11
CA HIS A 304 18.35 2.53 -36.86
C HIS A 304 18.22 1.46 -35.80
N ASN A 305 18.72 0.27 -36.07
CA ASN A 305 18.76 -0.84 -35.15
C ASN A 305 20.06 -0.78 -34.31
N ILE A 306 19.89 -0.77 -32.95
CA ILE A 306 21.01 -0.76 -31.98
C ILE A 306 21.16 -2.15 -31.33
N ASP A 307 20.62 -3.20 -31.95
CA ASP A 307 20.66 -4.56 -31.38
C ASP A 307 22.12 -5.04 -31.22
N ASN A 308 22.37 -5.71 -30.09
CA ASN A 308 23.65 -6.34 -29.75
C ASN A 308 24.85 -5.38 -29.52
N VAL A 309 24.64 -4.11 -29.29
CA VAL A 309 25.71 -3.19 -28.89
C VAL A 309 26.02 -3.34 -27.40
N LYS A 310 27.29 -3.52 -27.01
CA LYS A 310 27.72 -3.50 -25.64
C LYS A 310 27.78 -2.05 -25.15
N LEU A 311 26.92 -1.71 -24.18
CA LEU A 311 26.81 -0.40 -23.59
C LEU A 311 27.06 -0.50 -22.08
N ASN A 312 27.50 0.58 -21.45
CA ASN A 312 27.74 0.66 -20.02
C ASN A 312 26.57 1.39 -19.32
N ALA A 313 26.36 1.08 -18.06
CA ALA A 313 25.48 1.88 -17.21
C ALA A 313 26.00 3.33 -17.13
N GLY A 314 25.14 4.30 -17.41
CA GLY A 314 25.48 5.70 -17.51
C GLY A 314 25.60 6.23 -18.95
N ASP A 315 25.76 5.37 -19.95
CA ASP A 315 25.81 5.77 -21.34
C ASP A 315 24.49 6.41 -21.81
N ILE A 316 24.62 7.35 -22.74
CA ILE A 316 23.50 8.01 -23.40
C ILE A 316 23.49 7.57 -24.85
N ILE A 317 22.37 7.00 -25.29
CA ILE A 317 22.15 6.60 -26.67
C ILE A 317 21.08 7.46 -27.33
N GLU A 318 21.25 7.75 -28.61
CA GLU A 318 20.23 8.40 -29.41
C GLU A 318 19.44 7.33 -30.17
N VAL A 319 18.10 7.39 -30.05
CA VAL A 319 17.19 6.48 -30.74
C VAL A 319 16.30 7.26 -31.69
N LYS A 320 16.01 6.70 -32.86
CA LYS A 320 15.21 7.35 -33.90
C LYS A 320 14.14 6.41 -34.43
N CYS A 321 12.99 6.96 -34.78
CA CYS A 321 11.94 6.26 -35.50
C CYS A 321 11.28 7.17 -36.52
N LYS A 322 10.70 6.56 -37.56
CA LYS A 322 9.83 7.22 -38.52
C LYS A 322 8.39 6.88 -38.21
N VAL A 323 7.54 7.89 -38.24
CA VAL A 323 6.11 7.77 -37.99
C VAL A 323 5.35 8.27 -39.21
N GLN A 324 4.55 7.38 -39.80
CA GLN A 324 3.62 7.76 -40.87
C GLN A 324 2.29 8.20 -40.26
N LEU A 325 1.86 9.43 -40.60
CA LEU A 325 0.67 10.11 -40.04
C LEU A 325 -0.29 10.52 -41.19
N PRO A 326 -0.93 9.57 -41.89
CA PRO A 326 -1.66 9.88 -43.11
C PRO A 326 -2.82 10.86 -42.94
N ASN A 327 -3.41 10.92 -41.75
CA ASN A 327 -4.59 11.72 -41.46
C ASN A 327 -4.48 12.51 -40.16
N PHE A 328 -3.26 12.75 -39.69
CA PHE A 328 -3.02 13.48 -38.45
C PHE A 328 -2.02 14.61 -38.65
N ASN A 329 -2.23 15.72 -37.93
CA ASN A 329 -1.20 16.71 -37.75
C ASN A 329 -0.18 16.21 -36.73
N PRO A 330 1.14 16.31 -36.99
CA PRO A 330 2.17 15.93 -36.02
C PRO A 330 2.01 16.58 -34.63
N GLU A 331 1.41 17.76 -34.53
CA GLU A 331 1.11 18.43 -33.27
C GLU A 331 0.05 17.69 -32.42
N ASN A 332 -0.76 16.85 -33.07
CA ASN A 332 -1.86 16.11 -32.42
C ASN A 332 -1.46 14.70 -31.96
N VAL A 333 -0.18 14.41 -32.02
CA VAL A 333 0.39 13.15 -31.50
C VAL A 333 1.60 13.42 -30.63
N SER A 334 1.81 12.55 -29.63
CA SER A 334 3.07 12.46 -28.88
C SER A 334 3.74 11.14 -29.22
N VAL A 335 4.94 11.23 -29.78
CA VAL A 335 5.79 10.07 -30.08
C VAL A 335 6.71 9.85 -28.89
N GLN A 336 6.74 8.64 -28.37
CA GLN A 336 7.46 8.31 -27.15
C GLN A 336 8.32 7.08 -27.33
N VAL A 337 9.53 7.09 -26.77
CA VAL A 337 10.32 5.88 -26.53
C VAL A 337 10.00 5.34 -25.13
N TYR A 338 9.69 4.06 -25.07
CA TYR A 338 9.41 3.28 -23.89
C TYR A 338 10.56 2.30 -23.68
N TYR A 339 11.25 2.36 -22.55
CA TYR A 339 12.50 1.63 -22.37
C TYR A 339 12.73 1.24 -20.91
N GLY A 340 13.54 0.20 -20.70
CA GLY A 340 13.91 -0.29 -19.39
C GLY A 340 14.75 -1.56 -19.42
N GLN A 341 15.00 -2.13 -18.26
CA GLN A 341 15.71 -3.40 -18.10
C GLN A 341 14.78 -4.57 -18.45
N ILE A 342 15.23 -5.50 -19.28
CA ILE A 342 14.51 -6.73 -19.60
C ILE A 342 14.93 -7.80 -18.60
N LEU A 343 13.97 -8.35 -17.87
CA LEU A 343 14.15 -9.49 -16.97
C LEU A 343 14.19 -10.79 -17.80
N ASP A 344 14.69 -11.87 -17.21
CA ASP A 344 14.74 -13.20 -17.84
C ASP A 344 13.34 -13.72 -18.23
N THR A 345 12.29 -13.19 -17.59
CA THR A 345 10.89 -13.45 -17.93
C THR A 345 10.38 -12.70 -19.17
N GLY A 346 11.21 -11.84 -19.77
CA GLY A 346 10.81 -10.96 -20.88
C GLY A 346 10.05 -9.70 -20.47
N ILE A 347 9.81 -9.51 -19.18
CA ILE A 347 9.11 -8.32 -18.65
C ILE A 347 10.10 -7.15 -18.53
N VAL A 348 9.68 -5.97 -18.95
CA VAL A 348 10.46 -4.73 -18.78
C VAL A 348 10.28 -4.21 -17.37
N ASN A 349 11.38 -4.12 -16.62
CA ASN A 349 11.41 -3.56 -15.28
C ASN A 349 11.98 -2.12 -15.30
N ASN A 350 11.65 -1.33 -14.26
CA ASN A 350 12.09 0.07 -14.15
C ASN A 350 11.82 0.88 -15.42
N VAL A 351 10.58 0.81 -15.88
CA VAL A 351 10.13 1.46 -17.12
C VAL A 351 10.33 2.96 -17.07
N CYS A 352 10.98 3.49 -18.12
CA CYS A 352 11.09 4.91 -18.40
C CYS A 352 10.39 5.24 -19.71
N VAL A 353 9.80 6.44 -19.77
CA VAL A 353 9.17 6.96 -20.98
C VAL A 353 9.75 8.35 -21.26
N THR A 354 10.18 8.59 -22.50
CA THR A 354 10.70 9.88 -22.94
C THR A 354 9.96 10.34 -24.19
N GLU A 355 9.41 11.56 -24.19
CA GLU A 355 8.82 12.17 -25.38
C GLU A 355 9.94 12.49 -26.40
N MET A 356 9.73 12.10 -27.64
CA MET A 356 10.68 12.26 -28.75
C MET A 356 10.42 13.59 -29.47
N LYS A 357 11.47 14.21 -29.98
CA LYS A 357 11.39 15.44 -30.76
C LYS A 357 11.38 15.11 -32.24
N GLN A 358 10.52 15.75 -33.00
CA GLN A 358 10.54 15.72 -34.45
C GLN A 358 11.83 16.39 -34.95
N VAL A 359 12.57 15.71 -35.80
CA VAL A 359 13.86 16.18 -36.37
C VAL A 359 13.77 16.37 -37.90
N GLU A 360 12.90 15.63 -38.59
CA GLU A 360 12.68 15.74 -40.01
C GLU A 360 11.20 15.61 -40.34
N ALA A 361 10.75 16.23 -41.42
CA ALA A 361 9.40 16.18 -41.95
C ALA A 361 9.41 15.93 -43.47
N ASN A 362 8.60 14.99 -43.90
CA ASN A 362 8.22 14.82 -45.30
C ASN A 362 6.69 14.94 -45.39
N ASP A 363 6.22 16.15 -45.66
CA ASP A 363 4.79 16.46 -45.65
C ASP A 363 4.06 15.88 -46.87
N GLU A 364 4.78 15.57 -47.98
CA GLU A 364 4.18 14.92 -49.15
C GLU A 364 3.81 13.47 -48.84
N GLU A 365 4.73 12.73 -48.22
CA GLU A 365 4.51 11.33 -47.81
C GLU A 365 3.86 11.18 -46.45
N LYS A 366 3.67 12.28 -45.69
CA LYS A 366 3.20 12.26 -44.31
C LYS A 366 4.05 11.40 -43.38
N VAL A 367 5.36 11.40 -43.57
CA VAL A 367 6.34 10.68 -42.76
C VAL A 367 7.20 11.67 -42.00
N TYR A 368 7.31 11.44 -40.69
CA TYR A 368 8.04 12.32 -39.78
C TYR A 368 9.06 11.52 -38.97
N THR A 369 10.29 11.99 -38.91
CA THR A 369 11.36 11.35 -38.13
C THR A 369 11.42 11.99 -36.73
N TYR A 370 11.42 11.16 -35.72
CA TYR A 370 11.54 11.56 -34.31
C TYR A 370 12.81 10.99 -33.69
N SER A 371 13.44 11.76 -32.80
CA SER A 371 14.64 11.39 -32.05
C SER A 371 14.51 11.68 -30.57
N ALA A 372 15.12 10.84 -29.74
CA ALA A 372 15.31 11.08 -28.32
C ALA A 372 16.66 10.53 -27.85
N LYS A 373 17.22 11.16 -26.81
CA LYS A 373 18.36 10.65 -26.06
C LYS A 373 17.86 9.96 -24.80
N ILE A 374 18.23 8.69 -24.61
CA ILE A 374 17.88 7.90 -23.43
C ILE A 374 19.15 7.55 -22.67
N LYS A 375 19.10 7.61 -21.34
CA LYS A 375 20.20 7.26 -20.45
C LYS A 375 19.99 5.88 -19.88
N LEU A 376 21.01 5.04 -19.99
CA LEU A 376 21.01 3.69 -19.41
C LEU A 376 21.35 3.80 -17.90
N THR A 377 20.40 3.49 -17.04
CA THR A 377 20.57 3.70 -15.59
C THR A 377 21.08 2.47 -14.85
N THR A 378 20.95 1.29 -15.42
CA THR A 378 21.30 -0.01 -14.80
C THR A 378 22.04 -0.90 -15.78
N GLY A 379 22.85 -1.84 -15.27
CA GLY A 379 23.44 -2.92 -16.08
C GLY A 379 22.43 -4.04 -16.37
N GLY A 380 22.79 -4.94 -17.29
CA GLY A 380 21.95 -6.06 -17.70
C GLY A 380 21.35 -5.90 -19.11
N ASN A 381 20.40 -6.74 -19.45
CA ASN A 381 19.70 -6.65 -20.73
C ASN A 381 18.77 -5.43 -20.71
N PHE A 382 18.86 -4.59 -21.73
CA PHE A 382 18.12 -3.37 -21.86
C PHE A 382 17.34 -3.36 -23.17
N GLY A 383 16.10 -2.95 -23.13
CA GLY A 383 15.25 -2.90 -24.31
C GLY A 383 14.50 -1.59 -24.42
N TYR A 384 14.12 -1.26 -25.65
CA TYR A 384 13.27 -0.11 -25.93
C TYR A 384 12.32 -0.42 -27.09
N THR A 385 11.22 0.33 -27.12
CA THR A 385 10.26 0.33 -28.24
C THR A 385 9.66 1.72 -28.36
N PHE A 386 8.94 1.95 -29.45
CA PHE A 386 8.29 3.23 -29.71
C PHE A 386 6.78 3.12 -29.64
N ARG A 387 6.16 4.18 -29.16
CA ARG A 387 4.69 4.31 -29.20
C ARG A 387 4.27 5.71 -29.60
N VAL A 388 3.07 5.81 -30.16
CA VAL A 388 2.38 7.06 -30.45
C VAL A 388 1.11 7.10 -29.62
N ILE A 389 0.89 8.21 -28.94
CA ILE A 389 -0.34 8.50 -28.18
C ILE A 389 -0.93 9.83 -28.64
N PRO A 390 -2.27 10.05 -28.48
CA PRO A 390 -2.90 11.30 -28.90
C PRO A 390 -2.41 12.47 -28.03
N LYS A 391 -2.31 13.64 -28.67
CA LYS A 391 -1.96 14.91 -28.01
C LYS A 391 -2.93 15.98 -28.51
N HIS A 392 -3.54 16.68 -27.57
CA HIS A 392 -4.42 17.82 -27.88
C HIS A 392 -4.48 18.76 -26.68
N GLU A 393 -4.55 20.07 -26.93
CA GLU A 393 -4.56 21.06 -25.84
C GLU A 393 -5.77 20.92 -24.88
N MET A 394 -6.86 20.33 -25.36
CA MET A 394 -8.05 20.04 -24.56
C MET A 394 -8.06 18.62 -23.95
N LEU A 395 -6.96 17.88 -24.00
CA LEU A 395 -6.76 16.64 -23.25
C LEU A 395 -5.90 16.93 -22.03
N LEU A 396 -6.43 16.69 -20.85
CA LEU A 396 -5.61 16.75 -19.64
C LEU A 396 -4.61 15.59 -19.59
N TYR A 397 -5.07 14.40 -19.98
CA TYR A 397 -4.26 13.19 -20.08
C TYR A 397 -4.56 12.46 -21.39
N SER A 398 -3.52 12.14 -22.13
CA SER A 398 -3.63 11.42 -23.41
C SER A 398 -4.26 10.04 -23.25
N GLU A 399 -4.02 9.40 -22.12
CA GLU A 399 -4.52 8.08 -21.75
C GLU A 399 -6.07 8.02 -21.71
N ASN A 400 -6.74 9.13 -21.48
CA ASN A 400 -8.22 9.20 -21.47
C ASN A 400 -8.86 8.88 -22.82
N MET A 401 -8.09 8.87 -23.88
CA MET A 401 -8.55 8.45 -25.21
C MET A 401 -8.55 6.92 -25.39
N ASN A 402 -7.81 6.19 -24.57
CA ASN A 402 -7.52 4.75 -24.73
C ASN A 402 -6.98 4.41 -26.12
N LEU A 403 -6.19 5.31 -26.71
CA LEU A 403 -5.55 5.13 -28.00
C LEU A 403 -4.04 5.08 -27.80
N VAL A 404 -3.44 4.01 -28.26
CA VAL A 404 -1.99 3.84 -28.34
C VAL A 404 -1.64 3.02 -29.58
N LYS A 405 -0.62 3.46 -30.31
CA LYS A 405 -0.04 2.68 -31.39
C LYS A 405 1.38 2.30 -30.98
N TRP A 406 1.64 1.03 -30.87
CA TRP A 406 2.99 0.51 -30.65
C TRP A 406 3.66 0.17 -31.97
N MET A 407 4.98 0.31 -31.99
CA MET A 407 5.78 -0.24 -33.10
C MET A 407 5.61 -1.76 -33.12
N THR A 408 5.24 -2.29 -34.28
CA THR A 408 5.23 -3.73 -34.53
C THR A 408 6.60 -4.16 -35.06
N ARG A 409 7.08 -5.32 -34.60
CA ARG A 409 8.33 -5.92 -35.13
C ARG A 409 8.20 -6.30 -36.59
#